data_3751e0af85c271201a19f13b041c127c
#
_entry.id   3751e0af85c271201a19f13b041c127c
#
_cell.length_a   1.000
_cell.length_b   1.000
_cell.length_c   1.000
_cell.angle_alpha   90.00
_cell.angle_beta   90.00
_cell.angle_gamma   90.00
#
_symmetry.space_group_name_H-M   'P 1'
#
loop_
_entity.id
_entity.type
_entity.pdbx_description
1 polymer ?
#
loop_
_entity_poly.entity_id
_entity_poly.type
_entity_poly.pdbx_seq_one_letter_code
_entity_poly.pdbx_strand_id
1 'polypeptide(L)'
;KRGEIITFEAPSKSYFSAAEADLENPIAEYNYNINNVFSKFRYYVLEIGKESYIKRVIGLPGEHVKIENGKVYINGEELQEDYLEPTVETDSLNGPFTDIVVPENCVFVMGDNRAQSTDSRRFGCIPLEKIESTVWIRFWPLNLFGKVD
;
A
#
# COMPACT_ATOMS: atom_id res chain seq x y z
N LYS A 1 -1.65 -1.37 12.44
CA LYS A 1 -0.30 -1.58 13.00
C LYS A 1 0.62 -2.04 11.89
N ARG A 2 1.97 -1.87 12.07
CA ARG A 2 2.95 -2.45 11.14
C ARG A 2 2.80 -3.97 11.07
N GLY A 3 2.92 -4.52 9.84
CA GLY A 3 2.78 -5.95 9.57
C GLY A 3 1.34 -6.41 9.35
N GLU A 4 0.33 -5.62 9.71
CA GLU A 4 -1.08 -5.97 9.43
C GLU A 4 -1.37 -5.97 7.92
N ILE A 5 -2.16 -6.93 7.48
CA ILE A 5 -2.69 -6.94 6.11
C ILE A 5 -4.00 -6.19 6.11
N ILE A 6 -4.13 -5.21 5.22
CA ILE A 6 -5.31 -4.37 5.08
C ILE A 6 -5.89 -4.45 3.68
N THR A 7 -7.18 -4.19 3.58
CA THR A 7 -7.85 -3.87 2.32
C THR A 7 -8.15 -2.38 2.27
N PHE A 8 -8.02 -1.80 1.11
CA PHE A 8 -8.27 -0.38 0.89
C PHE A 8 -8.69 -0.12 -0.55
N GLU A 9 -9.36 1.00 -0.76
CA GLU A 9 -9.77 1.46 -2.08
C GLU A 9 -8.53 1.67 -2.97
N ALA A 10 -8.58 1.13 -4.21
CA ALA A 10 -7.46 1.22 -5.14
C ALA A 10 -7.21 2.67 -5.55
N PRO A 11 -5.97 3.18 -5.47
CA PRO A 11 -5.60 4.48 -5.99
C PRO A 11 -5.81 4.60 -7.50
N SER A 12 -6.19 5.78 -7.96
CA SER A 12 -6.46 6.04 -9.38
C SER A 12 -5.21 6.22 -10.25
N LYS A 13 -4.05 6.42 -9.63
CA LYS A 13 -2.81 6.72 -10.35
C LYS A 13 -1.61 5.99 -9.76
N SER A 14 -0.73 5.53 -10.63
CA SER A 14 0.60 4.99 -10.29
C SER A 14 1.67 5.77 -11.05
N TYR A 15 2.80 6.00 -10.41
CA TYR A 15 3.92 6.75 -10.96
C TYR A 15 5.10 5.84 -11.27
N PHE A 16 5.81 6.14 -12.32
CA PHE A 16 7.01 5.42 -12.75
C PHE A 16 8.24 6.33 -12.85
N SER A 17 8.10 7.58 -12.47
CA SER A 17 9.15 8.59 -12.50
C SER A 17 8.99 9.58 -11.35
N ALA A 18 10.11 9.95 -10.73
CA ALA A 18 10.14 10.98 -9.69
C ALA A 18 9.74 12.37 -10.22
N ALA A 19 9.87 12.62 -11.54
CA ALA A 19 9.48 13.89 -12.14
C ALA A 19 7.96 14.14 -12.15
N GLU A 20 7.17 13.06 -12.03
CA GLU A 20 5.70 13.12 -12.06
C GLU A 20 5.08 13.00 -10.66
N ALA A 21 5.89 12.66 -9.65
CA ALA A 21 5.43 12.37 -8.31
C ALA A 21 5.76 13.51 -7.34
N ASP A 22 4.84 13.77 -6.41
CA ASP A 22 5.09 14.68 -5.30
C ASP A 22 5.78 13.92 -4.16
N LEU A 23 7.11 14.00 -4.09
CA LEU A 23 7.90 13.30 -3.07
C LEU A 23 7.84 13.99 -1.70
N GLU A 24 7.46 15.27 -1.64
CA GLU A 24 7.30 16.02 -0.39
C GLU A 24 5.95 15.72 0.26
N ASN A 25 4.94 15.36 -0.56
CA ASN A 25 3.62 14.96 -0.10
C ASN A 25 3.17 13.67 -0.79
N PRO A 26 3.78 12.52 -0.47
CA PRO A 26 3.62 11.26 -1.19
C PRO A 26 2.30 10.55 -0.86
N ILE A 27 1.17 11.21 -1.07
CA ILE A 27 -0.16 10.67 -0.81
C ILE A 27 -0.78 10.12 -2.09
N ALA A 28 -1.38 8.94 -2.01
CA ALA A 28 -2.06 8.30 -3.13
C ALA A 28 -3.24 9.13 -3.65
N GLU A 29 -3.37 9.22 -4.96
CA GLU A 29 -4.44 9.99 -5.60
C GLU A 29 -5.70 9.15 -5.83
N TYR A 30 -6.87 9.76 -5.57
CA TYR A 30 -8.20 9.18 -5.73
C TYR A 30 -9.08 10.10 -6.58
N ASN A 31 -8.88 10.09 -7.88
CA ASN A 31 -9.61 10.92 -8.85
C ASN A 31 -10.65 10.08 -9.60
N TYR A 32 -11.84 9.96 -9.03
CA TYR A 32 -12.94 9.28 -9.70
C TYR A 32 -13.78 10.28 -10.48
N ASN A 33 -13.86 10.11 -11.79
CA ASN A 33 -14.74 10.89 -12.68
C ASN A 33 -16.19 10.47 -12.48
N ILE A 34 -16.77 10.79 -11.32
CA ILE A 34 -18.18 10.51 -11.01
C ILE A 34 -19.00 11.75 -11.32
N ASN A 35 -19.43 11.86 -12.58
CA ASN A 35 -20.00 13.11 -13.11
C ASN A 35 -21.49 13.32 -12.82
N ASN A 36 -22.20 12.35 -12.22
CA ASN A 36 -23.62 12.51 -11.89
C ASN A 36 -24.00 11.84 -10.57
N VAL A 37 -25.17 12.23 -10.01
CA VAL A 37 -25.69 11.73 -8.73
C VAL A 37 -25.91 10.22 -8.74
N PHE A 38 -26.34 9.64 -9.86
CA PHE A 38 -26.58 8.20 -9.99
C PHE A 38 -25.29 7.39 -9.97
N SER A 39 -24.24 7.88 -10.64
CA SER A 39 -22.90 7.25 -10.60
C SER A 39 -22.30 7.33 -9.19
N LYS A 40 -22.48 8.46 -8.49
CA LYS A 40 -22.09 8.60 -7.08
C LYS A 40 -22.81 7.60 -6.18
N PHE A 41 -24.13 7.45 -6.36
CA PHE A 41 -24.92 6.49 -5.60
C PHE A 41 -24.44 5.05 -5.84
N ARG A 42 -24.22 4.65 -7.10
CA ARG A 42 -23.70 3.33 -7.46
C ARG A 42 -22.33 3.08 -6.82
N TYR A 43 -21.43 4.05 -6.89
CA TYR A 43 -20.06 3.93 -6.39
C TYR A 43 -20.01 3.87 -4.87
N TYR A 44 -20.66 4.81 -4.17
CA TYR A 44 -20.56 4.94 -2.73
C TYR A 44 -21.54 4.07 -1.93
N VAL A 45 -22.70 3.76 -2.49
CA VAL A 45 -23.75 3.00 -1.78
C VAL A 45 -23.78 1.53 -2.21
N LEU A 46 -23.68 1.25 -3.51
CA LEU A 46 -23.70 -0.11 -4.04
C LEU A 46 -22.32 -0.72 -4.27
N GLU A 47 -21.25 0.05 -4.08
CA GLU A 47 -19.85 -0.33 -4.30
C GLU A 47 -19.56 -0.93 -5.69
N ILE A 48 -20.39 -0.60 -6.69
CA ILE A 48 -20.25 -1.10 -8.04
C ILE A 48 -19.17 -0.30 -8.78
N GLY A 49 -18.13 -1.00 -9.22
CA GLY A 49 -16.98 -0.41 -9.92
C GLY A 49 -15.85 0.06 -9.00
N LYS A 50 -15.96 -0.22 -7.69
CA LYS A 50 -14.89 0.02 -6.73
C LYS A 50 -13.90 -1.15 -6.76
N GLU A 51 -12.64 -0.85 -6.99
CA GLU A 51 -11.56 -1.82 -6.87
C GLU A 51 -10.89 -1.69 -5.51
N SER A 52 -10.64 -2.81 -4.86
CA SER A 52 -9.94 -2.86 -3.57
C SER A 52 -8.63 -3.63 -3.71
N TYR A 53 -7.58 -3.12 -3.09
CA TYR A 53 -6.28 -3.77 -3.00
C TYR A 53 -6.09 -4.39 -1.61
N ILE A 54 -5.29 -5.45 -1.57
CA ILE A 54 -4.86 -6.12 -0.33
C ILE A 54 -3.35 -5.95 -0.24
N LYS A 55 -2.85 -5.30 0.81
CA LYS A 55 -1.41 -5.08 1.04
C LYS A 55 -1.09 -5.14 2.53
N ARG A 56 0.21 -5.26 2.82
CA ARG A 56 0.75 -5.23 4.18
C ARG A 56 1.22 -3.82 4.56
N VAL A 57 0.89 -3.39 5.77
CA VAL A 57 1.36 -2.10 6.32
C VAL A 57 2.86 -2.22 6.65
N ILE A 58 3.65 -1.34 6.07
CA ILE A 58 5.12 -1.29 6.22
C ILE A 58 5.55 -0.04 6.99
N GLY A 59 5.09 1.14 6.60
CA GLY A 59 5.38 2.41 7.27
C GLY A 59 4.17 2.99 7.96
N LEU A 60 4.35 3.52 9.16
CA LEU A 60 3.34 4.20 9.96
C LEU A 60 3.45 5.72 9.81
N PRO A 61 2.40 6.50 10.16
CA PRO A 61 2.46 7.96 10.08
C PRO A 61 3.71 8.56 10.74
N GLY A 62 4.37 9.49 10.07
CA GLY A 62 5.58 10.18 10.52
C GLY A 62 6.89 9.40 10.38
N GLU A 63 6.84 8.14 9.98
CA GLU A 63 8.06 7.35 9.81
C GLU A 63 8.75 7.61 8.46
N HIS A 64 10.07 7.59 8.49
CA HIS A 64 10.90 7.60 7.28
C HIS A 64 11.02 6.17 6.75
N VAL A 65 10.55 5.95 5.54
CA VAL A 65 10.66 4.67 4.81
C VAL A 65 11.70 4.82 3.72
N LYS A 66 12.71 3.97 3.72
CA LYS A 66 13.73 3.90 2.68
C LYS A 66 13.87 2.49 2.14
N ILE A 67 13.93 2.37 0.82
CA ILE A 67 14.18 1.11 0.12
C ILE A 67 15.52 1.24 -0.58
N GLU A 68 16.50 0.45 -0.16
CA GLU A 68 17.86 0.51 -0.66
C GLU A 68 18.53 -0.85 -0.56
N ASN A 69 19.34 -1.21 -1.57
CA ASN A 69 20.11 -2.46 -1.60
C ASN A 69 19.27 -3.73 -1.33
N GLY A 70 18.05 -3.78 -1.88
CA GLY A 70 17.14 -4.92 -1.75
C GLY A 70 16.42 -5.02 -0.41
N LYS A 71 16.53 -4.01 0.46
CA LYS A 71 16.00 -4.02 1.83
C LYS A 71 15.14 -2.80 2.13
N VAL A 72 14.31 -2.93 3.16
CA VAL A 72 13.46 -1.86 3.68
C VAL A 72 14.04 -1.36 5.01
N TYR A 73 14.10 -0.05 5.15
CA TYR A 73 14.53 0.63 6.38
C TYR A 73 13.42 1.53 6.90
N ILE A 74 13.20 1.49 8.21
CA ILE A 74 12.27 2.37 8.92
C ILE A 74 13.08 3.21 9.91
N ASN A 75 13.05 4.54 9.74
CA ASN A 75 13.81 5.47 10.57
C ASN A 75 15.32 5.14 10.63
N GLY A 76 15.87 4.61 9.53
CA GLY A 76 17.29 4.23 9.41
C GLY A 76 17.63 2.83 9.91
N GLU A 77 16.69 2.08 10.48
CA GLU A 77 16.90 0.70 10.92
C GLU A 77 16.29 -0.30 9.93
N GLU A 78 17.03 -1.38 9.61
CA GLU A 78 16.56 -2.44 8.73
C GLU A 78 15.31 -3.10 9.33
N LEU A 79 14.22 -3.13 8.55
CA LEU A 79 12.98 -3.80 8.94
C LEU A 79 13.16 -5.32 8.85
N GLN A 80 12.90 -6.01 9.96
CA GLN A 80 12.83 -7.47 9.97
C GLN A 80 11.49 -7.92 9.42
N GLU A 81 11.53 -8.71 8.34
CA GLU A 81 10.34 -9.10 7.58
C GLU A 81 10.19 -10.63 7.56
N ASP A 82 9.93 -11.21 8.75
CA ASP A 82 9.86 -12.68 8.97
C ASP A 82 8.73 -13.36 8.16
N TYR A 83 7.83 -12.59 7.58
CA TYR A 83 6.76 -13.06 6.69
C TYR A 83 7.21 -13.23 5.23
N LEU A 84 8.42 -12.84 4.89
CA LEU A 84 9.02 -13.03 3.57
C LEU A 84 10.04 -14.18 3.61
N GLU A 85 10.21 -14.86 2.48
CA GLU A 85 11.32 -15.78 2.32
C GLU A 85 12.67 -15.03 2.39
N PRO A 86 13.71 -15.59 3.03
CA PRO A 86 14.97 -14.88 3.25
C PRO A 86 15.71 -14.41 2.00
N THR A 87 15.37 -14.95 0.85
CA THR A 87 15.95 -14.60 -0.46
C THR A 87 15.21 -13.50 -1.21
N VAL A 88 14.08 -13.03 -0.66
CA VAL A 88 13.29 -11.98 -1.30
C VAL A 88 13.96 -10.63 -1.13
N GLU A 89 14.26 -9.98 -2.25
CA GLU A 89 14.74 -8.61 -2.29
C GLU A 89 13.62 -7.64 -2.61
N THR A 90 13.67 -6.47 -2.01
CA THR A 90 12.72 -5.37 -2.25
C THR A 90 13.42 -4.29 -3.05
N ASP A 91 13.05 -4.12 -4.32
CA ASP A 91 13.51 -3.02 -5.15
C ASP A 91 12.43 -1.93 -5.34
N SER A 92 12.77 -0.90 -6.09
CA SER A 92 11.87 0.22 -6.38
C SER A 92 10.70 -0.14 -7.29
N LEU A 93 10.79 -1.20 -8.09
CA LEU A 93 9.88 -1.52 -9.20
C LEU A 93 9.64 -0.32 -10.14
N ASN A 94 10.64 0.54 -10.34
CA ASN A 94 10.55 1.82 -11.04
C ASN A 94 9.54 2.81 -10.41
N GLY A 95 9.16 2.60 -9.15
CA GLY A 95 8.34 3.53 -8.39
C GLY A 95 9.20 4.64 -7.76
N PRO A 96 8.71 5.88 -7.70
CA PRO A 96 9.46 7.01 -7.17
C PRO A 96 9.50 7.09 -5.63
N PHE A 97 8.57 6.40 -4.94
CA PHE A 97 8.40 6.54 -3.50
C PHE A 97 9.24 5.51 -2.72
N THR A 98 10.56 5.63 -2.83
CA THR A 98 11.52 4.70 -2.18
C THR A 98 12.35 5.33 -1.08
N ASP A 99 12.22 6.63 -0.88
CA ASP A 99 12.87 7.39 0.18
C ASP A 99 11.94 8.56 0.57
N ILE A 100 11.00 8.31 1.49
CA ILE A 100 9.94 9.26 1.82
C ILE A 100 9.61 9.23 3.33
N VAL A 101 9.07 10.32 3.83
CA VAL A 101 8.41 10.36 5.13
C VAL A 101 6.92 10.11 4.94
N VAL A 102 6.37 9.14 5.67
CA VAL A 102 4.94 8.83 5.62
C VAL A 102 4.15 10.00 6.19
N PRO A 103 3.24 10.62 5.42
CA PRO A 103 2.44 11.73 5.92
C PRO A 103 1.58 11.33 7.13
N GLU A 104 1.22 12.32 7.94
CA GLU A 104 0.25 12.12 9.02
C GLU A 104 -1.08 11.59 8.47
N ASN A 105 -1.72 10.70 9.22
CA ASN A 105 -2.95 10.02 8.80
C ASN A 105 -2.82 9.15 7.53
N CYS A 106 -1.62 8.74 7.16
CA CYS A 106 -1.36 7.82 6.06
C CYS A 106 -0.54 6.61 6.52
N VAL A 107 -0.53 5.56 5.70
CA VAL A 107 0.36 4.40 5.85
C VAL A 107 1.04 4.07 4.53
N PHE A 108 2.28 3.59 4.61
CA PHE A 108 3.00 3.03 3.47
C PHE A 108 2.76 1.53 3.43
N VAL A 109 2.31 1.01 2.29
CA VAL A 109 1.95 -0.40 2.15
C VAL A 109 2.72 -1.08 1.03
N MET A 110 3.04 -2.35 1.20
CA MET A 110 3.64 -3.18 0.15
C MET A 110 2.98 -4.55 0.04
N GLY A 111 3.01 -5.11 -1.17
CA GLY A 111 2.64 -6.51 -1.38
C GLY A 111 3.76 -7.45 -0.92
N ASP A 112 3.40 -8.63 -0.43
CA ASP A 112 4.39 -9.65 -0.03
C ASP A 112 5.12 -10.22 -1.26
N ASN A 113 4.47 -10.27 -2.43
CA ASN A 113 5.17 -10.51 -3.70
C ASN A 113 5.88 -9.23 -4.14
N ARG A 114 7.06 -8.96 -3.57
CA ARG A 114 7.85 -7.75 -3.77
C ARG A 114 8.20 -7.46 -5.22
N ALA A 115 8.41 -8.48 -6.02
CA ALA A 115 8.81 -8.35 -7.42
C ALA A 115 7.65 -7.96 -8.36
N GLN A 116 6.39 -8.19 -7.98
CA GLN A 116 5.23 -8.02 -8.87
C GLN A 116 4.06 -7.28 -8.22
N SER A 117 4.30 -6.45 -7.22
CA SER A 117 3.23 -5.73 -6.54
C SER A 117 3.13 -4.28 -7.01
N THR A 118 1.93 -3.85 -7.41
CA THR A 118 1.61 -2.42 -7.50
C THR A 118 1.22 -1.96 -6.10
N ASP A 119 2.04 -1.13 -5.46
CA ASP A 119 1.90 -0.73 -4.07
C ASP A 119 2.46 0.69 -3.82
N SER A 120 2.66 1.09 -2.56
CA SER A 120 3.06 2.44 -2.22
C SER A 120 4.37 2.90 -2.87
N ARG A 121 5.23 1.99 -3.31
CA ARG A 121 6.41 2.38 -4.11
C ARG A 121 6.04 3.13 -5.37
N ARG A 122 4.84 2.87 -5.94
CA ARG A 122 4.33 3.48 -7.17
C ARG A 122 3.21 4.48 -6.97
N PHE A 123 2.29 4.27 -6.04
CA PHE A 123 1.14 5.15 -5.86
C PHE A 123 1.20 6.04 -4.62
N GLY A 124 2.24 5.91 -3.77
CA GLY A 124 2.37 6.69 -2.55
C GLY A 124 1.64 6.08 -1.34
N CYS A 125 1.52 6.86 -0.28
CA CYS A 125 0.94 6.44 0.99
C CYS A 125 -0.59 6.47 0.95
N ILE A 126 -1.23 5.51 1.63
CA ILE A 126 -2.69 5.37 1.68
C ILE A 126 -3.22 6.15 2.87
N PRO A 127 -4.17 7.10 2.65
CA PRO A 127 -4.88 7.73 3.75
C PRO A 127 -5.64 6.72 4.59
N LEU A 128 -5.62 6.87 5.92
CA LEU A 128 -6.30 5.95 6.85
C LEU A 128 -7.80 5.84 6.57
N GLU A 129 -8.43 6.91 6.09
CA GLU A 129 -9.85 6.93 5.71
C GLU A 129 -10.21 6.05 4.51
N LYS A 130 -9.20 5.65 3.71
CA LYS A 130 -9.35 4.75 2.57
C LYS A 130 -9.20 3.27 2.92
N ILE A 131 -8.83 2.97 4.17
CA ILE A 131 -8.75 1.60 4.67
C ILE A 131 -10.17 1.07 4.91
N GLU A 132 -10.46 -0.08 4.32
CA GLU A 132 -11.78 -0.72 4.41
C GLU A 132 -11.84 -1.73 5.55
N SER A 133 -10.79 -2.56 5.66
CA SER A 133 -10.72 -3.59 6.71
C SER A 133 -9.29 -4.07 6.98
N THR A 134 -9.14 -4.75 8.11
CA THR A 134 -7.92 -5.52 8.44
C THR A 134 -8.21 -7.01 8.27
N VAL A 135 -7.34 -7.72 7.58
CA VAL A 135 -7.47 -9.15 7.33
C VAL A 135 -6.89 -9.95 8.49
N TRP A 136 -7.72 -10.74 9.17
CA TRP A 136 -7.31 -11.48 10.37
C TRP A 136 -7.21 -12.98 10.16
N ILE A 137 -8.00 -13.56 9.23
CA ILE A 137 -8.13 -14.99 9.04
C ILE A 137 -7.99 -15.34 7.56
N ARG A 138 -7.16 -16.33 7.26
CA ARG A 138 -7.09 -17.00 5.97
C ARG A 138 -7.97 -18.26 6.01
N PHE A 139 -8.95 -18.36 5.13
CA PHE A 139 -9.81 -19.54 5.00
C PHE A 139 -9.59 -20.32 3.69
N TRP A 140 -8.82 -19.77 2.77
CA TRP A 140 -8.48 -20.42 1.52
C TRP A 140 -7.00 -20.18 1.14
N PRO A 141 -6.27 -21.19 0.64
CA PRO A 141 -6.67 -22.62 0.55
C PRO A 141 -6.78 -23.28 1.93
N LEU A 142 -7.63 -24.30 2.06
CA LEU A 142 -7.97 -24.93 3.36
C LEU A 142 -6.76 -25.48 4.13
N ASN A 143 -5.71 -25.90 3.44
CA ASN A 143 -4.46 -26.36 4.07
C ASN A 143 -3.64 -25.24 4.73
N LEU A 144 -3.98 -23.98 4.47
CA LEU A 144 -3.37 -22.79 5.09
C LEU A 144 -4.38 -22.01 5.94
N PHE A 145 -5.48 -22.66 6.35
CA PHE A 145 -6.48 -22.03 7.23
C PHE A 145 -5.84 -21.60 8.55
N GLY A 146 -6.09 -20.35 8.93
CA GLY A 146 -5.60 -19.80 10.18
C GLY A 146 -5.46 -18.30 10.19
N LYS A 147 -4.77 -17.81 11.22
CA LYS A 147 -4.43 -16.41 11.36
C LYS A 147 -3.46 -15.96 10.25
N VAL A 148 -3.63 -14.74 9.79
CA VAL A 148 -2.68 -14.09 8.89
C VAL A 148 -1.69 -13.32 9.75
N ASP A 149 -0.42 -13.71 9.63
CA ASP A 149 0.70 -13.04 10.31
C ASP A 149 1.27 -11.92 9.45
#